data_4dcf03fa819e7f3a244e92023dd2948d
#
_entry.id   4dcf03fa819e7f3a244e92023dd2948d
#
_cell.length_a   1.000
_cell.length_b   1.000
_cell.length_c   1.000
_cell.angle_alpha   90.00
_cell.angle_beta   90.00
_cell.angle_gamma   90.00
#
_symmetry.space_group_name_H-M   'P 1'
#
loop_
_entity.id
_entity.type
_entity.pdbx_description
1 polymer ?
#
loop_
_entity_poly.entity_id
_entity_poly.type
_entity_poly.pdbx_seq_one_letter_code
_entity_poly.pdbx_strand_id
1 'polypeptide(L)'
;MTEGFTSTDQVNVLGEPLQTCCTDPLTGFYRTGCCEVGGDDVGVHAVCAVMTDEFLAFSKSVGNDLSTPMPQYGFAGLKAGDQWCLCAPRWQEAFEAGMAPQVKLRSTHIAASEFCDIEAL
;
A
#
# COMPACT_ATOMS: atom_id res chain seq x y z
N MET A 1 -0.47 -21.90 -18.72
CA MET A 1 -0.45 -21.44 -18.20
C MET A 1 -0.20 -20.80 -18.25
N THR A 2 -0.16 -20.55 -18.12
CA THR A 2 -0.11 -19.90 -17.89
C THR A 2 -0.12 -19.20 -17.68
N GLU A 3 -0.36 -19.28 -17.76
CA GLU A 3 -0.68 -18.74 -17.31
C GLU A 3 -0.82 -18.26 -16.67
N GLY A 4 -0.82 -18.35 -16.90
CA GLY A 4 -1.22 -17.99 -16.19
C GLY A 4 -1.25 -17.70 -15.24
N PHE A 5 -1.06 -17.81 -14.96
CA PHE A 5 -1.09 -17.67 -13.80
C PHE A 5 -1.35 -16.49 -13.12
N THR A 6 -1.31 -15.80 -13.26
CA THR A 6 -1.00 -14.65 -12.59
C THR A 6 -2.14 -13.88 -12.01
N SER A 7 -3.25 -13.70 -12.69
CA SER A 7 -4.34 -12.89 -12.20
C SER A 7 -5.04 -13.49 -10.98
N THR A 8 -4.92 -14.82 -10.78
CA THR A 8 -5.50 -15.46 -9.61
C THR A 8 -4.70 -15.18 -8.35
N ASP A 9 -3.41 -14.81 -8.49
CA ASP A 9 -2.55 -14.51 -7.36
C ASP A 9 -2.70 -13.07 -6.88
N GLN A 10 -3.20 -12.20 -7.75
CA GLN A 10 -3.33 -10.77 -7.47
C GLN A 10 -4.81 -10.40 -7.32
N VAL A 11 -5.38 -10.77 -6.17
CA VAL A 11 -6.76 -10.45 -5.86
C VAL A 11 -6.83 -9.47 -4.70
N ASN A 12 -7.90 -8.68 -4.66
CA ASN A 12 -8.09 -7.72 -3.59
C ASN A 12 -8.82 -8.36 -2.39
N VAL A 13 -8.97 -7.59 -1.32
CA VAL A 13 -9.60 -8.05 -0.08
C VAL A 13 -11.07 -8.44 -0.26
N LEU A 14 -11.68 -8.06 -1.37
CA LEU A 14 -13.06 -8.42 -1.68
C LEU A 14 -13.16 -9.69 -2.53
N GLY A 15 -12.00 -10.31 -2.86
CA GLY A 15 -11.97 -11.52 -3.68
C GLY A 15 -12.08 -11.26 -5.17
N GLU A 16 -11.92 -10.02 -5.60
CA GLU A 16 -11.97 -9.60 -7.01
C GLU A 16 -10.55 -9.38 -7.54
N PRO A 17 -10.38 -9.29 -8.87
CA PRO A 17 -9.08 -8.93 -9.43
C PRO A 17 -8.61 -7.59 -8.87
N LEU A 18 -7.32 -7.51 -8.54
CA LEU A 18 -6.73 -6.31 -7.95
C LEU A 18 -6.77 -5.14 -8.92
N GLN A 19 -7.29 -4.00 -8.48
CA GLN A 19 -7.35 -2.78 -9.30
C GLN A 19 -6.11 -1.91 -9.07
N THR A 20 -5.86 -1.01 -10.02
CA THR A 20 -4.74 -0.05 -9.92
C THR A 20 -4.93 0.85 -8.71
N CYS A 21 -3.85 1.06 -7.95
CA CYS A 21 -3.84 2.00 -6.84
C CYS A 21 -3.52 3.41 -7.33
N CYS A 22 -2.37 3.57 -7.97
CA CYS A 22 -1.98 4.88 -8.50
C CYS A 22 -0.82 4.74 -9.49
N THR A 23 -0.83 5.56 -10.54
CA THR A 23 0.28 5.61 -11.49
C THR A 23 1.04 6.93 -11.41
N ASP A 24 0.54 7.93 -10.66
CA ASP A 24 1.20 9.23 -10.46
C ASP A 24 0.86 9.76 -9.06
N PRO A 25 1.65 9.43 -8.05
CA PRO A 25 2.95 8.74 -8.08
C PRO A 25 2.80 7.25 -8.44
N LEU A 26 3.75 6.74 -9.20
CA LEU A 26 3.76 5.30 -9.56
C LEU A 26 4.10 4.52 -8.30
N THR A 27 3.20 3.64 -7.88
CA THR A 27 3.30 2.97 -6.59
C THR A 27 3.36 1.45 -6.76
N GLY A 28 3.51 0.76 -5.63
CA GLY A 28 3.62 -0.68 -5.57
C GLY A 28 5.07 -1.13 -5.43
N PHE A 29 5.28 -2.28 -4.79
CA PHE A 29 6.63 -2.81 -4.63
C PHE A 29 7.31 -3.00 -5.99
N TYR A 30 6.54 -3.46 -6.98
CA TYR A 30 7.05 -3.70 -8.33
C TYR A 30 6.89 -2.49 -9.26
N ARG A 31 6.35 -1.38 -8.76
CA ARG A 31 6.13 -0.13 -9.51
C ARG A 31 5.25 -0.32 -10.74
N THR A 32 4.20 -1.14 -10.59
CA THR A 32 3.21 -1.34 -11.65
C THR A 32 2.00 -0.43 -11.52
N GLY A 33 1.90 0.31 -10.42
CA GLY A 33 0.71 1.08 -10.07
C GLY A 33 -0.28 0.29 -9.26
N CYS A 34 -0.07 -1.02 -9.11
CA CYS A 34 -0.93 -1.93 -8.36
C CYS A 34 -0.18 -2.43 -7.11
N CYS A 35 -0.93 -2.67 -6.05
CA CYS A 35 -0.36 -3.19 -4.80
C CYS A 35 -0.18 -4.71 -4.89
N GLU A 36 0.58 -5.15 -5.91
CA GLU A 36 0.88 -6.56 -6.13
C GLU A 36 1.86 -7.05 -5.07
N VAL A 37 1.68 -8.30 -4.65
CA VAL A 37 2.50 -8.92 -3.60
C VAL A 37 3.16 -10.16 -4.15
N GLY A 38 4.45 -10.31 -3.86
CA GLY A 38 5.23 -11.49 -4.22
C GLY A 38 6.14 -11.91 -3.08
N GLY A 39 6.82 -13.04 -3.26
CA GLY A 39 7.65 -13.62 -2.20
C GLY A 39 8.83 -12.75 -1.78
N ASP A 40 9.27 -11.83 -2.64
CA ASP A 40 10.38 -10.94 -2.35
C ASP A 40 9.94 -9.61 -1.72
N ASP A 41 8.62 -9.37 -1.58
CA ASP A 41 8.09 -8.19 -0.91
C ASP A 41 7.93 -8.47 0.59
N VAL A 42 9.01 -8.35 1.33
CA VAL A 42 9.04 -8.66 2.76
C VAL A 42 8.13 -7.71 3.55
N GLY A 43 8.02 -6.47 3.10
CA GLY A 43 7.19 -5.46 3.78
C GLY A 43 5.70 -5.60 3.49
N VAL A 44 5.33 -6.42 2.52
CA VAL A 44 3.94 -6.66 2.09
C VAL A 44 3.25 -5.32 1.78
N HIS A 45 3.66 -4.69 0.67
CA HIS A 45 3.13 -3.39 0.23
C HIS A 45 1.75 -3.58 -0.39
N ALA A 46 0.80 -4.02 0.42
CA ALA A 46 -0.49 -4.54 -0.01
C ALA A 46 -1.65 -3.57 0.13
N VAL A 47 -1.50 -2.48 0.90
CA VAL A 47 -2.61 -1.59 1.26
C VAL A 47 -2.58 -0.33 0.42
N CYS A 48 -3.59 -0.15 -0.45
CA CYS A 48 -3.73 1.10 -1.20
C CYS A 48 -4.39 2.14 -0.30
N ALA A 49 -3.61 3.09 0.18
CA ALA A 49 -4.06 4.09 1.14
C ALA A 49 -4.00 5.49 0.54
N VAL A 50 -4.93 6.34 0.97
CA VAL A 50 -4.97 7.75 0.57
C VAL A 50 -4.24 8.54 1.65
N MET A 51 -3.10 9.14 1.32
CA MET A 51 -2.24 9.81 2.29
C MET A 51 -2.93 11.01 2.90
N THR A 52 -2.66 11.23 4.20
CA THR A 52 -3.08 12.42 4.93
C THR A 52 -1.85 13.03 5.59
N ASP A 53 -1.93 14.33 5.93
CA ASP A 53 -0.82 15.00 6.63
C ASP A 53 -0.55 14.31 7.96
N GLU A 54 -1.61 13.92 8.68
CA GLU A 54 -1.48 13.26 9.99
C GLU A 54 -0.77 11.92 9.87
N PHE A 55 -1.15 11.12 8.87
CA PHE A 55 -0.49 9.83 8.68
C PHE A 55 0.97 10.01 8.28
N LEU A 56 1.25 10.94 7.36
CA LEU A 56 2.63 11.15 6.89
C LEU A 56 3.53 11.60 8.04
N ALA A 57 3.04 12.48 8.91
CA ALA A 57 3.81 12.91 10.09
C ALA A 57 4.03 11.76 11.06
N PHE A 58 2.99 10.96 11.31
CA PHE A 58 3.11 9.78 12.17
C PHE A 58 4.12 8.79 11.61
N SER A 59 4.00 8.47 10.32
CA SER A 59 4.87 7.50 9.66
C SER A 59 6.34 7.92 9.76
N LYS A 60 6.62 9.21 9.54
CA LYS A 60 7.96 9.75 9.67
C LYS A 60 8.48 9.59 11.10
N SER A 61 7.63 9.84 12.09
CA SER A 61 8.01 9.78 13.50
C SER A 61 8.38 8.37 13.95
N VAL A 62 7.82 7.34 13.32
CA VAL A 62 8.13 5.93 13.65
C VAL A 62 9.15 5.30 12.70
N GLY A 63 9.87 6.13 11.95
CA GLY A 63 11.00 5.66 11.14
C GLY A 63 10.67 5.29 9.70
N ASN A 64 9.47 5.58 9.22
CA ASN A 64 9.08 5.29 7.83
C ASN A 64 8.73 6.62 7.14
N ASP A 65 9.73 7.38 6.78
CA ASP A 65 9.55 8.70 6.17
C ASP A 65 9.15 8.55 4.71
N LEU A 66 7.90 8.88 4.41
CA LEU A 66 7.34 8.80 3.05
C LEU A 66 7.24 10.17 2.39
N SER A 67 7.50 11.26 3.12
CA SER A 67 7.29 12.61 2.62
C SER A 67 8.55 13.28 2.09
N THR A 68 9.74 12.80 2.46
CA THR A 68 10.99 13.40 2.01
C THR A 68 11.35 12.87 0.62
N PRO A 69 11.59 13.74 -0.37
CA PRO A 69 12.01 13.31 -1.70
C PRO A 69 13.33 12.54 -1.66
N MET A 70 13.44 11.51 -2.48
CA MET A 70 14.65 10.71 -2.64
C MET A 70 14.94 10.60 -4.14
N PRO A 71 15.53 11.66 -4.75
CA PRO A 71 15.71 11.70 -6.21
C PRO A 71 16.54 10.54 -6.76
N GLN A 72 17.49 10.03 -5.97
CA GLN A 72 18.34 8.90 -6.39
C GLN A 72 17.54 7.62 -6.62
N TYR A 73 16.33 7.53 -6.07
CA TYR A 73 15.43 6.39 -6.28
C TYR A 73 14.22 6.77 -7.12
N GLY A 74 14.22 7.97 -7.70
CA GLY A 74 13.08 8.46 -8.48
C GLY A 74 11.84 8.70 -7.64
N PHE A 75 11.99 8.94 -6.34
CA PHE A 75 10.87 9.13 -5.43
C PHE A 75 10.72 10.61 -5.10
N ALA A 76 9.55 11.17 -5.44
CA ALA A 76 9.29 12.61 -5.28
C ALA A 76 8.80 12.98 -3.88
N GLY A 77 8.54 12.00 -3.00
CA GLY A 77 7.91 12.25 -1.72
C GLY A 77 6.39 12.29 -1.85
N LEU A 78 5.70 11.84 -0.81
CA LEU A 78 4.23 11.80 -0.82
C LEU A 78 3.66 13.02 -0.11
N LYS A 79 2.47 13.41 -0.52
CA LYS A 79 1.71 14.50 0.09
C LYS A 79 0.27 14.08 0.26
N ALA A 80 -0.49 14.83 1.04
CA ALA A 80 -1.90 14.53 1.29
C ALA A 80 -2.65 14.40 -0.04
N GLY A 81 -3.48 13.37 -0.14
CA GLY A 81 -4.24 13.06 -1.35
C GLY A 81 -3.59 12.06 -2.27
N ASP A 82 -2.28 11.81 -2.14
CA ASP A 82 -1.61 10.78 -2.94
C ASP A 82 -2.08 9.40 -2.51
N GLN A 83 -2.18 8.48 -3.47
CA GLN A 83 -2.48 7.08 -3.19
C GLN A 83 -1.20 6.28 -3.27
N TRP A 84 -0.99 5.39 -2.31
CA TRP A 84 0.27 4.66 -2.19
C TRP A 84 0.03 3.25 -1.67
N CYS A 85 0.79 2.30 -2.21
CA CYS A 85 0.77 0.92 -1.71
C CYS A 85 1.63 0.84 -0.45
N LEU A 86 0.97 0.91 0.69
CA LEU A 86 1.61 0.96 2.00
C LEU A 86 1.86 -0.45 2.52
N CYS A 87 2.95 -0.62 3.27
CA CYS A 87 3.19 -1.88 3.96
C CYS A 87 2.05 -2.17 4.92
N ALA A 88 1.49 -3.38 4.85
CA ALA A 88 0.35 -3.76 5.67
C ALA A 88 0.64 -3.61 7.17
N PRO A 89 1.81 -4.07 7.69
CA PRO A 89 2.13 -3.84 9.12
C PRO A 89 2.21 -2.35 9.48
N ARG A 90 2.64 -1.50 8.55
CA ARG A 90 2.70 -0.05 8.80
C ARG A 90 1.31 0.56 8.89
N TRP A 91 0.36 0.06 8.07
CA TRP A 91 -1.02 0.52 8.19
C TRP A 91 -1.63 0.11 9.53
N GLN A 92 -1.39 -1.14 9.96
CA GLN A 92 -1.90 -1.64 11.23
C GLN A 92 -1.32 -0.86 12.40
N GLU A 93 -0.03 -0.54 12.35
CA GLU A 93 0.63 0.28 13.37
C GLU A 93 -0.06 1.65 13.50
N ALA A 94 -0.36 2.28 12.36
CA ALA A 94 -1.04 3.57 12.34
C ALA A 94 -2.48 3.44 12.84
N PHE A 95 -3.16 2.35 12.51
CA PHE A 95 -4.51 2.11 12.98
C PHE A 95 -4.55 2.03 14.51
N GLU A 96 -3.61 1.32 15.09
CA GLU A 96 -3.54 1.18 16.56
C GLU A 96 -3.23 2.50 17.23
N ALA A 97 -2.56 3.41 16.53
CA ALA A 97 -2.25 4.75 17.05
C ALA A 97 -3.34 5.79 16.72
N GLY A 98 -4.41 5.39 16.04
CA GLY A 98 -5.49 6.30 15.66
C GLY A 98 -5.13 7.21 14.49
N MET A 99 -4.11 6.86 13.69
CA MET A 99 -3.60 7.69 12.61
C MET A 99 -3.72 7.04 11.24
N ALA A 100 -4.48 5.94 11.11
CA ALA A 100 -4.56 5.20 9.85
C ALA A 100 -5.26 6.01 8.76
N PRO A 101 -4.69 6.04 7.54
CA PRO A 101 -5.36 6.69 6.41
C PRO A 101 -6.47 5.80 5.85
N GLN A 102 -7.35 6.39 5.06
CA GLN A 102 -8.41 5.65 4.37
C GLN A 102 -7.81 4.71 3.33
N VAL A 103 -8.51 3.61 3.08
CA VAL A 103 -8.04 2.54 2.22
C VAL A 103 -8.99 2.39 1.02
N LYS A 104 -8.40 2.10 -0.15
CA LYS A 104 -9.13 1.73 -1.36
C LYS A 104 -9.19 0.20 -1.41
N LEU A 105 -10.30 -0.39 -0.97
CA LEU A 105 -10.41 -1.83 -0.80
C LEU A 105 -10.20 -2.61 -2.10
N ARG A 106 -10.70 -2.11 -3.22
CA ARG A 106 -10.56 -2.79 -4.50
C ARG A 106 -9.14 -2.78 -5.03
N SER A 107 -8.30 -1.91 -4.49
CA SER A 107 -6.89 -1.80 -4.85
C SER A 107 -5.98 -2.29 -3.74
N THR A 108 -6.53 -2.93 -2.70
CA THR A 108 -5.78 -3.49 -1.58
C THR A 108 -5.72 -4.99 -1.72
N HIS A 109 -4.50 -5.53 -1.75
CA HIS A 109 -4.27 -6.96 -1.95
C HIS A 109 -4.77 -7.77 -0.76
N ILE A 110 -5.29 -8.96 -1.03
CA ILE A 110 -5.85 -9.83 0.02
C ILE A 110 -4.81 -10.22 1.08
N ALA A 111 -3.51 -10.20 0.73
CA ALA A 111 -2.45 -10.47 1.68
C ALA A 111 -2.44 -9.50 2.87
N ALA A 112 -3.04 -8.32 2.71
CA ALA A 112 -3.16 -7.36 3.81
C ALA A 112 -3.94 -7.94 4.99
N SER A 113 -4.87 -8.88 4.73
CA SER A 113 -5.68 -9.47 5.78
C SER A 113 -4.89 -10.34 6.75
N GLU A 114 -3.64 -10.68 6.41
CA GLU A 114 -2.75 -11.42 7.32
C GLU A 114 -2.16 -10.50 8.40
N PHE A 115 -2.17 -9.20 8.20
CA PHE A 115 -1.54 -8.23 9.10
C PHE A 115 -2.54 -7.21 9.63
N CYS A 116 -3.66 -7.03 8.97
CA CYS A 116 -4.67 -6.03 9.32
C CYS A 116 -6.00 -6.71 9.54
N ASP A 117 -6.78 -6.20 10.48
CA ASP A 117 -8.17 -6.64 10.63
C ASP A 117 -8.94 -6.14 9.41
N ILE A 118 -9.55 -7.05 8.67
CA ILE A 118 -10.24 -6.69 7.43
C ILE A 118 -11.42 -5.74 7.70
N GLU A 119 -12.00 -5.81 8.89
CA GLU A 119 -13.09 -4.91 9.27
C GLU A 119 -12.58 -3.51 9.58
N ALA A 120 -11.29 -3.36 9.87
CA ALA A 120 -10.68 -2.06 10.13
C ALA A 120 -10.26 -1.33 8.86
N LEU A 121 -10.02 -2.07 7.78
CA LEU A 121 -9.58 -1.50 6.51
C LEU A 121 -10.64 -0.60 5.83
#